data_756d1a62006fd53718ee70f293d514bf
#
_entry.id   756d1a62006fd53718ee70f293d514bf
#
_cell.length_a   1.000
_cell.length_b   1.000
_cell.length_c   1.000
_cell.angle_alpha   90.00
_cell.angle_beta   90.00
_cell.angle_gamma   90.00
#
_symmetry.space_group_name_H-M   'P 1'
#
loop_
_entity.id
_entity.type
_entity.pdbx_description
1 polymer ?
#
loop_
_entity_poly.entity_id
_entity_poly.type
_entity_poly.pdbx_seq_one_letter_code
_entity_poly.pdbx_strand_id
1 'polypeptide(L)'
;MLLGRAEQLLRPARVRTIAASFAAALFLDFLPWPDLRLAPDFVALVLTFWCVRQPRTVGLGIAWALGLVVDAGNGVLLGQHALAYSLLAFLAIWLSRRILWFGPLLQAVHVAVMLVVAQTLVLLVRIAAGDPFPGWTLYVSPLAAALLWPMVSWLLLLPQRRLEREQTI
;
A
#
# COMPACT_ATOMS: atom_id res chain seq x y z
N MET A 1 -9.14 -3.43 30.50
CA MET A 1 -9.64 -3.81 29.15
C MET A 1 -9.01 -3.01 27.99
N LEU A 2 -8.13 -2.02 28.25
CA LEU A 2 -7.45 -1.20 27.23
C LEU A 2 -6.06 -1.72 26.82
N LEU A 3 -5.45 -2.58 27.61
CA LEU A 3 -4.11 -3.15 27.34
C LEU A 3 -4.10 -4.21 26.22
N GLY A 4 -5.22 -4.91 25.98
CA GLY A 4 -5.29 -5.94 24.94
C GLY A 4 -5.29 -5.41 23.49
N ARG A 5 -5.60 -4.12 23.26
CA ARG A 5 -5.54 -3.51 21.92
C ARG A 5 -4.12 -3.11 21.53
N ALA A 6 -3.28 -2.75 22.49
CA ALA A 6 -1.89 -2.39 22.24
C ALA A 6 -1.01 -3.61 21.91
N GLU A 7 -1.34 -4.77 22.48
CA GLU A 7 -0.60 -6.04 22.20
C GLU A 7 -0.91 -6.63 20.83
N GLN A 8 -2.09 -6.37 20.25
CA GLN A 8 -2.42 -6.81 18.88
C GLN A 8 -1.54 -6.15 17.80
N LEU A 9 -0.81 -5.08 18.17
CA LEU A 9 0.14 -4.41 17.29
C LEU A 9 1.51 -5.10 17.22
N LEU A 10 1.79 -6.08 18.06
CA LEU A 10 3.15 -6.57 18.32
C LEU A 10 3.45 -7.99 17.81
N ARG A 11 2.47 -8.75 17.30
CA ARG A 11 2.80 -10.05 16.68
C ARG A 11 3.30 -9.84 15.26
N PRO A 12 4.58 -10.15 14.98
CA PRO A 12 5.12 -10.03 13.63
C PRO A 12 4.40 -11.01 12.71
N ALA A 13 3.84 -10.46 11.62
CA ALA A 13 3.31 -11.32 10.56
C ALA A 13 4.45 -12.18 10.01
N ARG A 14 4.14 -13.42 9.62
CA ARG A 14 5.13 -14.28 8.99
C ARG A 14 5.64 -13.62 7.70
N VAL A 15 6.94 -13.56 7.51
CA VAL A 15 7.56 -12.98 6.29
C VAL A 15 6.98 -13.60 5.02
N ARG A 16 6.63 -14.89 5.06
CA ARG A 16 5.96 -15.58 3.94
C ARG A 16 4.61 -14.96 3.59
N THR A 17 3.81 -14.54 4.57
CA THR A 17 2.52 -13.88 4.34
C THR A 17 2.72 -12.51 3.69
N ILE A 18 3.71 -11.75 4.14
CA ILE A 18 4.07 -10.46 3.58
C ILE A 18 4.51 -10.63 2.13
N ALA A 19 5.44 -11.54 1.87
CA ALA A 19 5.94 -11.81 0.52
C ALA A 19 4.84 -12.30 -0.43
N ALA A 20 3.97 -13.21 0.03
CA ALA A 20 2.85 -13.72 -0.76
C ALA A 20 1.84 -12.61 -1.11
N SER A 21 1.57 -11.69 -0.17
CA SER A 21 0.66 -10.56 -0.42
C SER A 21 1.23 -9.58 -1.45
N PHE A 22 2.55 -9.30 -1.42
CA PHE A 22 3.19 -8.48 -2.45
C PHE A 22 3.24 -9.19 -3.81
N ALA A 23 3.50 -10.49 -3.85
CA ALA A 23 3.46 -11.26 -5.08
C ALA A 23 2.05 -11.24 -5.71
N ALA A 24 1.00 -11.40 -4.89
CA ALA A 24 -0.37 -11.29 -5.34
C ALA A 24 -0.73 -9.88 -5.83
N ALA A 25 -0.28 -8.84 -5.14
CA ALA A 25 -0.49 -7.46 -5.54
C ALA A 25 0.20 -7.14 -6.88
N LEU A 26 1.47 -7.53 -7.05
CA LEU A 26 2.20 -7.39 -8.31
C LEU A 26 1.50 -8.15 -9.45
N PHE A 27 1.03 -9.37 -9.18
CA PHE A 27 0.27 -10.12 -10.17
C PHE A 27 -1.00 -9.40 -10.60
N LEU A 28 -1.75 -8.80 -9.66
CA LEU A 28 -2.94 -8.02 -9.96
C LEU A 28 -2.63 -6.73 -10.73
N ASP A 29 -1.53 -6.03 -10.39
CA ASP A 29 -1.12 -4.81 -11.07
C ASP A 29 -0.67 -5.07 -12.51
N PHE A 30 -0.05 -6.23 -12.79
CA PHE A 30 0.38 -6.61 -14.13
C PHE A 30 -0.69 -7.32 -14.95
N LEU A 31 -1.90 -7.54 -14.42
CA LEU A 31 -3.01 -8.03 -15.23
C LEU A 31 -3.39 -7.01 -16.33
N PRO A 32 -3.75 -7.46 -17.52
CA PRO A 32 -4.21 -6.58 -18.59
C PRO A 32 -5.61 -6.05 -18.28
N TRP A 33 -5.68 -4.98 -17.49
CA TRP A 33 -6.95 -4.31 -17.23
C TRP A 33 -7.46 -3.60 -18.48
N PRO A 34 -8.78 -3.62 -18.75
CA PRO A 34 -9.36 -2.93 -19.91
C PRO A 34 -9.08 -1.43 -19.95
N ASP A 35 -8.98 -0.80 -18.79
CA ASP A 35 -8.54 0.58 -18.63
C ASP A 35 -7.57 0.66 -17.43
N LEU A 36 -6.28 0.72 -17.75
CA LEU A 36 -5.19 0.86 -16.76
C LEU A 36 -5.33 2.12 -15.87
N ARG A 37 -6.05 3.14 -16.34
CA ARG A 37 -6.26 4.38 -15.58
C ARG A 37 -7.24 4.20 -14.44
N LEU A 38 -8.11 3.20 -14.54
CA LEU A 38 -9.11 2.88 -13.52
C LEU A 38 -8.66 1.75 -12.59
N ALA A 39 -7.61 1.01 -12.96
CA ALA A 39 -7.07 -0.08 -12.17
C ALA A 39 -6.52 0.47 -10.84
N PRO A 40 -6.92 -0.10 -9.67
CA PRO A 40 -6.35 0.27 -8.40
C PRO A 40 -4.87 -0.10 -8.35
N ASP A 41 -4.04 0.73 -7.72
CA ASP A 41 -2.64 0.39 -7.41
C ASP A 41 -2.63 -0.58 -6.20
N PHE A 42 -2.65 -1.88 -6.48
CA PHE A 42 -2.67 -2.92 -5.44
C PHE A 42 -1.35 -2.98 -4.67
N VAL A 43 -0.22 -2.72 -5.32
CA VAL A 43 1.09 -2.72 -4.66
C VAL A 43 1.18 -1.58 -3.66
N ALA A 44 0.78 -0.36 -4.04
CA ALA A 44 0.73 0.78 -3.12
C ALA A 44 -0.21 0.53 -1.94
N LEU A 45 -1.36 -0.12 -2.18
CA LEU A 45 -2.34 -0.43 -1.16
C LEU A 45 -1.80 -1.45 -0.13
N VAL A 46 -1.22 -2.56 -0.60
CA VAL A 46 -0.61 -3.59 0.26
C VAL A 46 0.63 -3.06 0.97
N LEU A 47 1.44 -2.23 0.30
CA LEU A 47 2.58 -1.55 0.89
C LEU A 47 2.15 -0.67 2.06
N THR A 48 1.13 0.17 1.85
CA THR A 48 0.56 1.03 2.90
C THR A 48 0.09 0.19 4.09
N PHE A 49 -0.60 -0.93 3.84
CA PHE A 49 -1.07 -1.82 4.90
C PHE A 49 0.08 -2.33 5.78
N TRP A 50 1.14 -2.85 5.16
CA TRP A 50 2.27 -3.39 5.91
C TRP A 50 3.11 -2.31 6.58
N CYS A 51 3.32 -1.16 5.94
CA CYS A 51 4.03 -0.03 6.55
C CYS A 51 3.30 0.50 7.80
N VAL A 52 1.97 0.51 7.79
CA VAL A 52 1.17 0.92 8.95
C VAL A 52 1.23 -0.12 10.07
N ARG A 53 1.18 -1.43 9.75
CA ARG A 53 1.08 -2.50 10.76
C ARG A 53 2.40 -3.13 11.16
N GLN A 54 3.37 -3.16 10.24
CA GLN A 54 4.68 -3.81 10.44
C GLN A 54 5.84 -2.89 10.00
N PRO A 55 5.93 -1.67 10.56
CA PRO A 55 6.92 -0.67 10.12
C PRO A 55 8.38 -1.11 10.32
N ARG A 56 8.61 -2.10 11.18
CA ARG A 56 9.95 -2.67 11.41
C ARG A 56 10.36 -3.68 10.35
N THR A 57 9.39 -4.31 9.68
CA THR A 57 9.64 -5.36 8.69
C THR A 57 9.55 -4.80 7.27
N VAL A 58 8.55 -3.95 7.02
CA VAL A 58 8.32 -3.32 5.71
C VAL A 58 8.61 -1.83 5.84
N GLY A 59 9.76 -1.44 5.32
CA GLY A 59 10.24 -0.05 5.38
C GLY A 59 10.55 0.53 4.00
N LEU A 60 11.24 1.67 3.99
CA LEU A 60 11.57 2.43 2.77
C LEU A 60 12.33 1.60 1.73
N GLY A 61 13.25 0.73 2.15
CA GLY A 61 14.03 -0.09 1.23
C GLY A 61 13.17 -1.07 0.42
N ILE A 62 12.19 -1.73 1.07
CA ILE A 62 11.23 -2.60 0.39
C ILE A 62 10.32 -1.77 -0.53
N ALA A 63 9.86 -0.63 -0.08
CA ALA A 63 9.03 0.27 -0.87
C ALA A 63 9.75 0.74 -2.15
N TRP A 64 11.00 1.14 -2.01
CA TRP A 64 11.85 1.55 -3.14
C TRP A 64 12.05 0.40 -4.14
N ALA A 65 12.40 -0.79 -3.65
CA ALA A 65 12.60 -1.96 -4.51
C ALA A 65 11.32 -2.37 -5.24
N LEU A 66 10.15 -2.38 -4.56
CA LEU A 66 8.85 -2.64 -5.19
C LEU A 66 8.52 -1.60 -6.26
N GLY A 67 8.80 -0.32 -6.00
CA GLY A 67 8.60 0.74 -6.98
C GLY A 67 9.45 0.54 -8.23
N LEU A 68 10.71 0.11 -8.11
CA LEU A 68 11.55 -0.23 -9.25
C LEU A 68 11.00 -1.42 -10.05
N VAL A 69 10.46 -2.43 -9.37
CA VAL A 69 9.83 -3.59 -10.04
C VAL A 69 8.61 -3.14 -10.83
N VAL A 70 7.77 -2.26 -10.26
CA VAL A 70 6.60 -1.70 -10.94
C VAL A 70 7.02 -0.83 -12.13
N ASP A 71 8.03 0.01 -11.98
CA ASP A 71 8.57 0.84 -13.06
C ASP A 71 9.07 -0.02 -14.24
N ALA A 72 9.86 -1.04 -13.93
CA ALA A 72 10.40 -1.96 -14.93
C ALA A 72 9.30 -2.79 -15.61
N GLY A 73 8.31 -3.27 -14.83
CA GLY A 73 7.20 -4.07 -15.37
C GLY A 73 6.27 -3.29 -16.27
N ASN A 74 6.06 -2.00 -15.98
CA ASN A 74 5.22 -1.13 -16.80
C ASN A 74 5.99 -0.43 -17.93
N GLY A 75 7.32 -0.62 -18.03
CA GLY A 75 8.15 0.01 -19.05
C GLY A 75 8.16 1.53 -18.97
N VAL A 76 7.99 2.10 -17.78
CA VAL A 76 7.98 3.54 -17.54
C VAL A 76 9.34 4.04 -17.05
N LEU A 77 9.46 5.36 -16.80
CA LEU A 77 10.69 5.95 -16.28
C LEU A 77 11.07 5.30 -14.95
N LEU A 78 12.25 4.66 -14.92
CA LEU A 78 12.76 4.02 -13.71
C LEU A 78 12.97 5.07 -12.60
N GLY A 79 12.41 4.77 -11.43
CA GLY A 79 12.52 5.61 -10.24
C GLY A 79 11.26 6.40 -9.91
N GLN A 80 10.29 6.56 -10.82
CA GLN A 80 9.09 7.34 -10.55
C GLN A 80 8.22 6.69 -9.45
N HIS A 81 7.92 5.39 -9.56
CA HIS A 81 7.19 4.66 -8.50
C HIS A 81 8.10 4.35 -7.31
N ALA A 82 9.41 4.15 -7.54
CA ALA A 82 10.35 3.96 -6.44
C ALA A 82 10.37 5.17 -5.49
N LEU A 83 10.38 6.40 -6.01
CA LEU A 83 10.28 7.62 -5.21
C LEU A 83 8.91 7.75 -4.55
N ALA A 84 7.84 7.52 -5.31
CA ALA A 84 6.47 7.64 -4.82
C ALA A 84 6.17 6.64 -3.70
N TYR A 85 6.59 5.38 -3.84
CA TYR A 85 6.38 4.35 -2.83
C TYR A 85 7.27 4.58 -1.60
N SER A 86 8.48 5.13 -1.77
CA SER A 86 9.32 5.54 -0.64
C SER A 86 8.65 6.65 0.17
N LEU A 87 8.10 7.68 -0.48
CA LEU A 87 7.33 8.72 0.19
C LEU A 87 6.09 8.15 0.87
N LEU A 88 5.35 7.26 0.18
CA LEU A 88 4.17 6.59 0.70
C LEU A 88 4.50 5.79 1.97
N ALA A 89 5.59 5.01 1.93
CA ALA A 89 6.05 4.23 3.08
C ALA A 89 6.46 5.14 4.25
N PHE A 90 7.16 6.23 3.97
CA PHE A 90 7.53 7.23 4.99
C PHE A 90 6.28 7.79 5.68
N LEU A 91 5.29 8.26 4.91
CA LEU A 91 4.04 8.79 5.44
C LEU A 91 3.26 7.73 6.22
N ALA A 92 3.16 6.52 5.68
CA ALA A 92 2.45 5.41 6.32
C ALA A 92 3.08 5.02 7.66
N ILE A 93 4.40 4.96 7.74
CA ILE A 93 5.13 4.67 8.98
C ILE A 93 4.95 5.81 9.99
N TRP A 94 5.08 7.05 9.54
CA TRP A 94 4.95 8.24 10.38
C TRP A 94 3.53 8.38 10.95
N LEU A 95 2.50 8.14 10.14
CA LEU A 95 1.10 8.21 10.56
C LEU A 95 0.57 6.90 11.17
N SER A 96 1.35 5.82 11.20
CA SER A 96 0.91 4.47 11.56
C SER A 96 0.12 4.43 12.88
N ARG A 97 0.66 5.05 13.94
CA ARG A 97 0.01 5.11 15.26
C ARG A 97 -1.34 5.82 15.20
N ARG A 98 -1.43 6.91 14.44
CA ARG A 98 -2.63 7.72 14.32
C ARG A 98 -3.71 6.99 13.52
N ILE A 99 -3.33 6.36 12.39
CA ILE A 99 -4.24 5.62 11.52
C ILE A 99 -4.90 4.45 12.27
N LEU A 100 -4.13 3.72 13.07
CA LEU A 100 -4.62 2.56 13.81
C LEU A 100 -5.62 2.91 14.94
N TRP A 101 -5.69 4.16 15.36
CA TRP A 101 -6.68 4.62 16.34
C TRP A 101 -8.09 4.76 15.76
N PHE A 102 -8.20 4.90 14.45
CA PHE A 102 -9.46 5.13 13.77
C PHE A 102 -10.11 3.83 13.27
N GLY A 103 -11.42 3.89 13.09
CA GLY A 103 -12.17 2.80 12.44
C GLY A 103 -11.81 2.67 10.96
N PRO A 104 -12.13 1.54 10.32
CA PRO A 104 -11.66 1.19 8.97
C PRO A 104 -12.05 2.20 7.89
N LEU A 105 -13.18 2.87 8.01
CA LEU A 105 -13.61 3.90 7.06
C LEU A 105 -12.75 5.16 7.16
N LEU A 106 -12.43 5.61 8.37
CA LEU A 106 -11.57 6.79 8.54
C LEU A 106 -10.11 6.47 8.21
N GLN A 107 -9.68 5.22 8.41
CA GLN A 107 -8.41 4.73 7.87
C GLN A 107 -8.36 4.87 6.35
N ALA A 108 -9.43 4.47 5.63
CA ALA A 108 -9.51 4.58 4.18
C ALA A 108 -9.34 6.04 3.69
N VAL A 109 -9.87 7.02 4.43
CA VAL A 109 -9.66 8.44 4.11
C VAL A 109 -8.19 8.85 4.23
N HIS A 110 -7.49 8.44 5.30
CA HIS A 110 -6.07 8.73 5.46
C HIS A 110 -5.23 8.05 4.37
N VAL A 111 -5.58 6.82 4.02
CA VAL A 111 -4.94 6.06 2.94
C VAL A 111 -5.18 6.74 1.60
N ALA A 112 -6.40 7.21 1.33
CA ALA A 112 -6.71 7.96 0.11
C ALA A 112 -5.79 9.18 -0.05
N VAL A 113 -5.65 9.98 1.01
CA VAL A 113 -4.76 11.15 0.99
C VAL A 113 -3.31 10.76 0.70
N MET A 114 -2.80 9.71 1.36
CA MET A 114 -1.42 9.25 1.15
C MET A 114 -1.20 8.72 -0.28
N LEU A 115 -2.15 7.96 -0.82
CA LEU A 115 -2.08 7.44 -2.19
C LEU A 115 -2.16 8.57 -3.22
N VAL A 116 -3.01 9.57 -2.99
CA VAL A 116 -3.09 10.77 -3.86
C VAL A 116 -1.78 11.56 -3.83
N VAL A 117 -1.15 11.70 -2.66
CA VAL A 117 0.18 12.37 -2.54
C VAL A 117 1.24 11.58 -3.31
N ALA A 118 1.28 10.25 -3.18
CA ALA A 118 2.21 9.40 -3.92
C ALA A 118 1.98 9.52 -5.44
N GLN A 119 0.73 9.47 -5.89
CA GLN A 119 0.37 9.64 -7.30
C GLN A 119 0.74 11.02 -7.84
N THR A 120 0.60 12.06 -7.02
CA THR A 120 1.03 13.41 -7.40
C THR A 120 2.55 13.47 -7.61
N LEU A 121 3.32 12.75 -6.78
CA LEU A 121 4.77 12.68 -6.99
C LEU A 121 5.12 11.96 -8.30
N VAL A 122 4.46 10.86 -8.64
CA VAL A 122 4.61 10.19 -9.95
C VAL A 122 4.33 11.18 -11.09
N LEU A 123 3.23 11.93 -10.98
CA LEU A 123 2.87 12.95 -11.97
C LEU A 123 3.96 14.03 -12.12
N LEU A 124 4.47 14.54 -11.00
CA LEU A 124 5.52 15.57 -11.02
C LEU A 124 6.80 15.07 -11.69
N VAL A 125 7.21 13.82 -11.40
CA VAL A 125 8.37 13.20 -12.04
C VAL A 125 8.16 13.06 -13.54
N ARG A 126 6.97 12.62 -13.99
CA ARG A 126 6.62 12.48 -15.40
C ARG A 126 6.63 13.81 -16.14
N ILE A 127 6.04 14.85 -15.56
CA ILE A 127 6.06 16.21 -16.15
C ILE A 127 7.48 16.74 -16.22
N ALA A 128 8.29 16.53 -15.18
CA ALA A 128 9.70 16.93 -15.18
C ALA A 128 10.54 16.18 -16.25
N ALA A 129 10.14 14.96 -16.59
CA ALA A 129 10.73 14.16 -17.67
C ALA A 129 10.24 14.57 -19.08
N GLY A 130 9.28 15.51 -19.18
CA GLY A 130 8.74 16.01 -20.44
C GLY A 130 7.44 15.35 -20.90
N ASP A 131 6.84 14.47 -20.10
CA ASP A 131 5.55 13.89 -20.44
C ASP A 131 4.43 14.94 -20.37
N PRO A 132 3.45 14.90 -21.30
CA PRO A 132 2.28 15.77 -21.21
C PRO A 132 1.40 15.37 -20.02
N PHE A 133 0.62 16.33 -19.52
CA PHE A 133 -0.32 16.07 -18.44
C PHE A 133 -1.38 15.02 -18.86
N PRO A 134 -1.48 13.87 -18.17
CA PRO A 134 -2.34 12.75 -18.60
C PRO A 134 -3.83 12.96 -18.29
N GLY A 135 -4.20 14.11 -17.68
CA GLY A 135 -5.57 14.40 -17.25
C GLY A 135 -5.86 14.00 -15.80
N TRP A 136 -6.99 14.47 -15.29
CA TRP A 136 -7.40 14.24 -13.89
C TRP A 136 -7.83 12.79 -13.58
N THR A 137 -8.05 11.98 -14.62
CA THR A 137 -8.43 10.57 -14.50
C THR A 137 -7.36 9.72 -13.80
N LEU A 138 -6.12 10.18 -13.76
CA LEU A 138 -5.03 9.52 -13.04
C LEU A 138 -5.30 9.36 -11.52
N TYR A 139 -6.16 10.22 -10.94
CA TYR A 139 -6.52 10.15 -9.51
C TYR A 139 -7.64 9.15 -9.22
N VAL A 140 -8.25 8.55 -10.23
CA VAL A 140 -9.26 7.50 -10.03
C VAL A 140 -8.63 6.25 -9.42
N SER A 141 -7.44 5.85 -9.88
CA SER A 141 -6.70 4.70 -9.37
C SER A 141 -6.44 4.75 -7.86
N PRO A 142 -5.81 5.80 -7.29
CA PRO A 142 -5.59 5.90 -5.84
C PRO A 142 -6.88 5.97 -5.03
N LEU A 143 -7.94 6.59 -5.55
CA LEU A 143 -9.24 6.62 -4.89
C LEU A 143 -9.93 5.26 -4.90
N ALA A 144 -9.89 4.54 -6.02
CA ALA A 144 -10.38 3.17 -6.12
C ALA A 144 -9.62 2.23 -5.16
N ALA A 145 -8.29 2.35 -5.09
CA ALA A 145 -7.48 1.60 -4.14
C ALA A 145 -7.89 1.89 -2.68
N ALA A 146 -8.12 3.17 -2.34
CA ALA A 146 -8.54 3.54 -0.99
C ALA A 146 -9.93 3.01 -0.63
N LEU A 147 -10.86 2.90 -1.58
CA LEU A 147 -12.16 2.26 -1.36
C LEU A 147 -12.03 0.77 -1.04
N LEU A 148 -11.02 0.11 -1.59
CA LEU A 148 -10.72 -1.29 -1.31
C LEU A 148 -10.02 -1.52 0.05
N TRP A 149 -9.60 -0.44 0.73
CA TRP A 149 -8.85 -0.54 1.99
C TRP A 149 -9.52 -1.41 3.06
N PRO A 150 -10.83 -1.28 3.38
CA PRO A 150 -11.45 -2.11 4.41
C PRO A 150 -11.41 -3.59 4.05
N MET A 151 -11.66 -3.92 2.78
CA MET A 151 -11.65 -5.30 2.27
C MET A 151 -10.25 -5.90 2.33
N VAL A 152 -9.24 -5.19 1.82
CA VAL A 152 -7.84 -5.63 1.82
C VAL A 152 -7.31 -5.77 3.25
N SER A 153 -7.64 -4.81 4.13
CA SER A 153 -7.28 -4.89 5.54
C SER A 153 -7.89 -6.13 6.21
N TRP A 154 -9.15 -6.42 5.95
CA TRP A 154 -9.80 -7.60 6.47
C TRP A 154 -9.16 -8.90 5.95
N LEU A 155 -8.90 -8.97 4.65
CA LEU A 155 -8.30 -10.13 3.99
C LEU A 155 -6.88 -10.43 4.52
N LEU A 156 -6.04 -9.41 4.64
CA LEU A 156 -4.67 -9.55 5.11
C LEU A 156 -4.57 -9.86 6.62
N LEU A 157 -5.63 -9.59 7.38
CA LEU A 157 -5.72 -9.96 8.80
C LEU A 157 -6.20 -11.40 9.03
N LEU A 158 -6.86 -12.03 8.06
CA LEU A 158 -7.40 -13.39 8.21
C LEU A 158 -6.34 -14.44 8.63
N PRO A 159 -5.14 -14.50 8.01
CA PRO A 159 -4.12 -15.47 8.40
C PRO A 159 -3.62 -15.25 9.84
N GLN A 160 -3.58 -14.01 10.30
CA GLN A 160 -3.12 -13.66 11.64
C GLN A 160 -4.13 -14.09 12.71
N ARG A 161 -5.43 -13.93 12.44
CA ARG A 161 -6.52 -14.35 13.35
C ARG A 161 -6.63 -15.87 13.48
N ARG A 162 -6.30 -16.64 12.46
CA ARG A 162 -6.31 -18.11 12.51
C ARG A 162 -5.22 -18.65 13.43
N LEU A 163 -4.03 -18.07 13.39
CA LEU A 163 -2.91 -18.47 14.23
C LEU A 163 -3.16 -18.20 15.72
N GLU A 164 -3.95 -17.17 16.06
CA GLU A 164 -4.34 -16.88 17.43
C GLU A 164 -5.29 -17.93 18.00
N ARG A 165 -6.20 -18.47 17.18
CA ARG A 165 -7.17 -19.50 17.60
C ARG A 165 -6.50 -20.85 17.87
N GLU A 166 -5.48 -21.23 17.09
CA GLU A 166 -4.78 -22.50 17.24
C GLU A 166 -3.90 -22.55 18.51
N GLN A 167 -3.54 -21.42 19.09
CA GLN A 167 -2.73 -21.34 20.30
C GLN A 167 -3.54 -21.22 21.59
N THR A 168 -4.87 -21.11 21.49
CA THR A 168 -5.79 -20.97 22.66
C THR A 168 -6.48 -22.30 23.01
N ILE A 169 -6.16 -23.38 22.28
CA ILE A 169 -6.61 -24.77 22.54
C ILE A 169 -5.42 -25.56 23.08
#